data_ccaeada2f687fe6cdbc5ee8502c3394d
#
_entry.id   ccaeada2f687fe6cdbc5ee8502c3394d
#
_cell.length_a   1.000
_cell.length_b   1.000
_cell.length_c   1.000
_cell.angle_alpha   90.00
_cell.angle_beta   90.00
_cell.angle_gamma   90.00
#
_symmetry.space_group_name_H-M   'P 1'
#
loop_
_entity.id
_entity.type
_entity.pdbx_description
1 polymer ?
#
loop_
_entity_poly.entity_id
_entity_poly.type
_entity_poly.pdbx_seq_one_letter_code
_entity_poly.pdbx_strand_id
1 'polypeptide(L)'
;MEGSGSLDDPNGAQKKKILIVDDEPDVTFTIKVILTSNGYQVDAFEDAEQALAQFRKGAYFLAFLDIKMPKMNGFDLYKKLREIDNDMKVCFLTALGEFDDYYKQYKKEDVAPVWGLRHIVRKPIDNSKLLEEVSIMATTAG
;
A
#
# COMPACT_ATOMS: atom_id res chain seq x y z
N MET A 1 -27.63 -7.28 8.79
CA MET A 1 -27.25 -6.83 8.58
C MET A 1 -26.90 -6.53 8.27
N GLU A 2 -26.70 -6.57 8.22
CA GLU A 2 -26.12 -6.20 8.03
C GLU A 2 -25.65 -5.87 7.70
N GLY A 3 -25.49 -6.02 7.57
CA GLY A 3 -24.73 -5.60 7.32
C GLY A 3 -24.24 -5.64 7.11
N SER A 4 -24.12 -5.66 6.94
CA SER A 4 -23.40 -5.62 6.84
C SER A 4 -22.89 -5.97 6.85
N GLY A 5 -22.90 -6.24 6.79
CA GLY A 5 -22.11 -6.39 6.93
C GLY A 5 -21.76 -7.08 7.15
N SER A 6 -21.75 -7.24 6.76
CA SER A 6 -21.33 -7.59 6.92
C SER A 6 -21.02 -8.01 7.35
N LEU A 7 -21.10 -7.95 7.42
CA LEU A 7 -20.83 -7.87 7.80
C LEU A 7 -20.24 -8.28 8.34
N ASP A 8 -20.70 -8.09 8.28
CA ASP A 8 -19.86 -8.21 9.01
C ASP A 8 -19.15 -9.38 9.25
N ASP A 9 -18.61 -9.91 8.47
CA ASP A 9 -17.69 -11.00 8.63
C ASP A 9 -16.57 -10.61 9.57
N PRO A 10 -16.57 -11.06 10.78
CA PRO A 10 -15.54 -10.62 11.72
C PRO A 10 -14.16 -11.11 11.33
N ASN A 11 -14.07 -12.12 10.47
CA ASN A 11 -12.78 -12.70 10.16
C ASN A 11 -12.13 -12.16 8.93
N GLY A 12 -12.90 -11.67 8.00
CA GLY A 12 -12.32 -11.43 6.71
C GLY A 12 -12.57 -10.10 6.07
N ALA A 13 -13.81 -9.64 6.11
CA ALA A 13 -14.17 -8.47 5.32
C ALA A 13 -13.31 -7.25 5.65
N GLN A 14 -13.03 -7.04 6.91
CA GLN A 14 -12.26 -5.88 7.32
C GLN A 14 -10.82 -5.96 6.90
N LYS A 15 -10.31 -7.17 6.71
CA LYS A 15 -8.91 -7.35 6.39
C LYS A 15 -8.61 -7.25 4.91
N LYS A 16 -9.63 -6.94 4.12
CA LYS A 16 -9.45 -6.78 2.69
C LYS A 16 -9.30 -5.34 2.26
N LYS A 17 -9.12 -4.42 3.21
CA LYS A 17 -9.01 -3.02 2.88
C LYS A 17 -7.56 -2.67 2.55
N ILE A 18 -7.37 -1.95 1.46
CA ILE A 18 -6.06 -1.61 0.94
C ILE A 18 -5.93 -0.10 0.85
N LEU A 19 -4.79 0.41 1.27
CA LEU A 19 -4.47 1.82 1.17
C LEU A 19 -3.62 2.04 -0.08
N ILE A 20 -3.90 3.11 -0.82
CA ILE A 20 -3.07 3.50 -1.96
C ILE A 20 -2.67 4.95 -1.78
N VAL A 21 -1.37 5.23 -1.88
CA VAL A 21 -0.88 6.60 -1.81
C VAL A 21 0.06 6.83 -2.99
N ASP A 22 -0.36 7.69 -3.92
CA ASP A 22 0.42 8.01 -5.12
C ASP A 22 -0.05 9.37 -5.60
N ASP A 23 0.87 10.29 -5.87
CA ASP A 23 0.50 11.65 -6.24
C ASP A 23 0.00 11.79 -7.68
N GLU A 24 -0.01 10.70 -8.43
CA GLU A 24 -0.55 10.71 -9.78
C GLU A 24 -1.97 10.16 -9.79
N PRO A 25 -2.98 11.01 -10.08
CA PRO A 25 -4.38 10.54 -10.03
C PRO A 25 -4.68 9.37 -10.94
N ASP A 26 -4.02 9.30 -12.09
CA ASP A 26 -4.24 8.20 -13.03
C ASP A 26 -3.82 6.87 -12.41
N VAL A 27 -2.76 6.87 -11.61
CA VAL A 27 -2.28 5.66 -10.97
C VAL A 27 -3.23 5.21 -9.87
N THR A 28 -3.64 6.14 -9.01
CA THR A 28 -4.57 5.78 -7.94
C THR A 28 -5.89 5.29 -8.50
N PHE A 29 -6.37 5.92 -9.56
CA PHE A 29 -7.61 5.51 -10.19
C PHE A 29 -7.49 4.11 -10.78
N THR A 30 -6.42 3.86 -11.52
CA THR A 30 -6.22 2.56 -12.15
C THR A 30 -6.17 1.44 -11.13
N ILE A 31 -5.37 1.64 -10.08
CA ILE A 31 -5.23 0.61 -9.05
C ILE A 31 -6.55 0.40 -8.33
N LYS A 32 -7.25 1.48 -8.02
CA LYS A 32 -8.53 1.38 -7.33
C LYS A 32 -9.53 0.58 -8.15
N VAL A 33 -9.61 0.83 -9.45
CA VAL A 33 -10.53 0.10 -10.32
C VAL A 33 -10.19 -1.38 -10.33
N ILE A 34 -8.91 -1.71 -10.50
CA ILE A 34 -8.48 -3.10 -10.54
C ILE A 34 -8.85 -3.82 -9.24
N LEU A 35 -8.53 -3.21 -8.13
CA LEU A 35 -8.71 -3.86 -6.84
C LEU A 35 -10.18 -3.96 -6.44
N THR A 36 -10.96 -2.91 -6.65
CA THR A 36 -12.38 -2.96 -6.31
C THR A 36 -13.11 -3.96 -7.20
N SER A 37 -12.69 -4.09 -8.45
CA SER A 37 -13.27 -5.09 -9.35
C SER A 37 -12.98 -6.52 -8.89
N ASN A 38 -12.00 -6.69 -8.02
CA ASN A 38 -11.62 -7.99 -7.50
C ASN A 38 -12.00 -8.19 -6.05
N GLY A 39 -12.92 -7.38 -5.54
CA GLY A 39 -13.52 -7.60 -4.24
C GLY A 39 -12.84 -6.92 -3.07
N TYR A 40 -11.85 -6.07 -3.31
CA TYR A 40 -11.16 -5.38 -2.23
C TYR A 40 -11.74 -3.99 -2.02
N GLN A 41 -11.70 -3.55 -0.77
CA GLN A 41 -12.03 -2.17 -0.44
C GLN A 41 -10.76 -1.36 -0.51
N VAL A 42 -10.85 -0.14 -1.06
CA VAL A 42 -9.68 0.68 -1.32
C VAL A 42 -9.91 2.11 -0.84
N ASP A 43 -8.96 2.64 -0.10
CA ASP A 43 -8.88 4.07 0.16
C ASP A 43 -7.65 4.59 -0.58
N ALA A 44 -7.85 5.61 -1.40
CA ALA A 44 -6.78 6.15 -2.23
C ALA A 44 -6.54 7.62 -1.89
N PHE A 45 -5.28 7.97 -1.76
CA PHE A 45 -4.86 9.34 -1.47
C PHE A 45 -3.77 9.76 -2.44
N GLU A 46 -3.77 11.03 -2.79
CA GLU A 46 -2.74 11.59 -3.66
C GLU A 46 -1.75 12.46 -2.90
N ASP A 47 -1.87 12.49 -1.59
CA ASP A 47 -1.06 13.31 -0.71
C ASP A 47 -0.68 12.46 0.51
N ALA A 48 0.62 12.32 0.74
CA ALA A 48 1.11 11.46 1.81
C ALA A 48 0.69 11.96 3.19
N GLU A 49 0.66 13.27 3.38
CA GLU A 49 0.28 13.83 4.67
C GLU A 49 -1.19 13.58 4.96
N GLN A 50 -2.03 13.67 3.93
CA GLN A 50 -3.44 13.39 4.08
C GLN A 50 -3.67 11.91 4.40
N ALA A 51 -2.95 11.04 3.73
CA ALA A 51 -3.04 9.61 4.00
C ALA A 51 -2.66 9.31 5.45
N LEU A 52 -1.58 9.92 5.91
CA LEU A 52 -1.12 9.71 7.27
C LEU A 52 -2.15 10.22 8.29
N ALA A 53 -2.76 11.38 8.02
CA ALA A 53 -3.76 11.95 8.91
C ALA A 53 -5.00 11.07 9.03
N GLN A 54 -5.36 10.36 7.96
CA GLN A 54 -6.54 9.51 7.94
C GLN A 54 -6.26 8.07 8.36
N PHE A 55 -5.00 7.72 8.48
CA PHE A 55 -4.61 6.33 8.74
C PHE A 55 -5.02 5.89 10.15
N ARG A 56 -5.49 4.65 10.24
CA ARG A 56 -5.88 4.05 11.53
C ARG A 56 -5.26 2.68 11.65
N LYS A 57 -4.77 2.38 12.84
CA LYS A 57 -4.23 1.06 13.13
C LYS A 57 -5.28 -0.02 12.88
N GLY A 58 -4.88 -1.05 12.17
CA GLY A 58 -5.75 -2.18 11.89
C GLY A 58 -6.75 -1.98 10.76
N ALA A 59 -6.76 -0.80 10.15
CA ALA A 59 -7.72 -0.52 9.08
C ALA A 59 -7.36 -1.19 7.77
N TYR A 60 -6.08 -1.38 7.53
CA TYR A 60 -5.60 -1.90 6.25
C TYR A 60 -4.70 -3.09 6.46
N PHE A 61 -4.77 -4.07 5.56
CA PHE A 61 -3.82 -5.15 5.60
C PHE A 61 -2.63 -4.90 4.66
N LEU A 62 -2.77 -3.97 3.73
CA LEU A 62 -1.75 -3.71 2.72
C LEU A 62 -1.82 -2.25 2.30
N ALA A 63 -0.68 -1.65 2.06
CA ALA A 63 -0.60 -0.32 1.47
C ALA A 63 0.31 -0.36 0.26
N PHE A 64 -0.12 0.29 -0.83
CA PHE A 64 0.73 0.57 -1.98
C PHE A 64 1.19 2.00 -1.86
N LEU A 65 2.49 2.22 -1.77
CA LEU A 65 3.06 3.54 -1.57
C LEU A 65 3.98 3.92 -2.71
N ASP A 66 3.67 5.03 -3.37
CA ASP A 66 4.57 5.59 -4.38
C ASP A 66 5.82 6.10 -3.69
N ILE A 67 6.97 5.86 -4.28
CA ILE A 67 8.23 6.28 -3.69
C ILE A 67 8.45 7.78 -3.85
N LYS A 68 8.22 8.29 -5.05
CA LYS A 68 8.54 9.69 -5.34
C LYS A 68 7.29 10.56 -5.24
N MET A 69 7.16 11.28 -4.14
CA MET A 69 6.04 12.19 -3.90
C MET A 69 6.57 13.49 -3.33
N PRO A 70 5.84 14.60 -3.53
CA PRO A 70 6.23 15.88 -2.92
C PRO A 70 6.14 15.79 -1.39
N LYS A 71 6.96 16.56 -0.72
CA LYS A 71 6.94 16.72 0.74
C LYS A 71 7.41 15.50 1.51
N MET A 72 6.87 14.33 1.20
CA MET A 72 7.19 13.12 1.94
C MET A 72 7.22 11.96 0.95
N ASN A 73 8.36 11.32 0.80
CA ASN A 73 8.46 10.19 -0.13
C ASN A 73 7.89 8.92 0.51
N GLY A 74 7.78 7.87 -0.30
CA GLY A 74 7.17 6.63 0.16
C GLY A 74 7.89 5.96 1.30
N PHE A 75 9.21 6.07 1.34
CA PHE A 75 9.97 5.46 2.45
C PHE A 75 9.70 6.17 3.75
N ASP A 76 9.65 7.50 3.74
CA ASP A 76 9.33 8.28 4.93
C ASP A 76 7.92 7.97 5.40
N LEU A 77 6.98 7.90 4.46
CA LEU A 77 5.61 7.57 4.81
C LEU A 77 5.54 6.16 5.41
N TYR A 78 6.24 5.20 4.82
CA TYR A 78 6.29 3.84 5.32
C TYR A 78 6.73 3.82 6.79
N LYS A 79 7.79 4.55 7.12
CA LYS A 79 8.29 4.57 8.49
C LYS A 79 7.23 5.11 9.46
N LYS A 80 6.54 6.17 9.06
CA LYS A 80 5.52 6.76 9.92
C LYS A 80 4.32 5.85 10.07
N LEU A 81 3.90 5.18 9.02
CA LEU A 81 2.78 4.25 9.11
C LEU A 81 3.12 3.07 9.99
N ARG A 82 4.36 2.58 9.92
CA ARG A 82 4.79 1.46 10.75
C ARG A 82 4.84 1.83 12.22
N GLU A 83 5.04 3.08 12.55
CA GLU A 83 4.97 3.52 13.95
C GLU A 83 3.56 3.39 14.50
N ILE A 84 2.56 3.54 13.64
CA ILE A 84 1.16 3.45 14.03
C ILE A 84 0.69 2.00 14.00
N ASP A 85 1.05 1.27 12.94
CA ASP A 85 0.61 -0.11 12.74
C ASP A 85 1.80 -0.96 12.32
N ASN A 86 2.35 -1.67 13.26
CA ASN A 86 3.54 -2.45 13.05
C ASN A 86 3.30 -3.72 12.22
N ASP A 87 2.03 -4.07 12.02
CA ASP A 87 1.68 -5.29 11.30
C ASP A 87 1.30 -5.04 9.84
N MET A 88 1.19 -3.78 9.45
CA MET A 88 0.75 -3.47 8.10
C MET A 88 1.83 -3.83 7.07
N LYS A 89 1.39 -4.38 5.97
CA LYS A 89 2.27 -4.75 4.88
C LYS A 89 2.31 -3.66 3.83
N VAL A 90 3.46 -3.49 3.20
CA VAL A 90 3.65 -2.40 2.24
C VAL A 90 4.26 -2.95 0.96
N CYS A 91 3.76 -2.45 -0.15
CA CYS A 91 4.32 -2.70 -1.47
C CYS A 91 4.60 -1.34 -2.09
N PHE A 92 5.81 -1.11 -2.56
CA PHE A 92 6.16 0.18 -3.14
C PHE A 92 5.82 0.23 -4.62
N LEU A 93 5.38 1.41 -5.06
CA LEU A 93 5.14 1.68 -6.47
C LEU A 93 6.28 2.54 -6.98
N THR A 94 6.85 2.19 -8.13
CA THR A 94 8.01 2.92 -8.59
C THR A 94 8.10 2.93 -10.10
N ALA A 95 8.56 4.04 -10.66
CA ALA A 95 8.90 4.10 -12.06
C ALA A 95 10.31 3.58 -12.26
N LEU A 96 10.66 3.31 -13.50
CA LEU A 96 11.97 2.77 -13.83
C LEU A 96 13.07 3.68 -13.29
N GLY A 97 13.98 3.09 -12.53
CA GLY A 97 15.13 3.80 -12.00
C GLY A 97 14.91 4.53 -10.69
N GLU A 98 13.66 4.84 -10.35
CA GLU A 98 13.38 5.61 -9.14
C GLU A 98 13.74 4.88 -7.86
N PHE A 99 13.45 3.59 -7.83
CA PHE A 99 13.66 2.83 -6.61
C PHE A 99 15.13 2.87 -6.18
N ASP A 100 16.03 2.61 -7.12
CA ASP A 100 17.45 2.57 -6.80
C ASP A 100 17.94 3.92 -6.31
N ASP A 101 17.49 5.00 -6.95
CA ASP A 101 17.90 6.34 -6.56
C ASP A 101 17.50 6.67 -5.13
N TYR A 102 16.26 6.34 -4.77
CA TYR A 102 15.77 6.64 -3.43
C TYR A 102 16.33 5.70 -2.40
N TYR A 103 16.46 4.42 -2.76
CA TYR A 103 16.98 3.42 -1.82
C TYR A 103 18.39 3.76 -1.35
N LYS A 104 19.21 4.31 -2.21
CA LYS A 104 20.58 4.67 -1.84
C LYS A 104 20.64 5.72 -0.77
N GLN A 105 19.59 6.50 -0.61
CA GLN A 105 19.53 7.57 0.38
C GLN A 105 19.11 7.06 1.75
N TYR A 106 18.71 5.82 1.85
CA TYR A 106 18.19 5.26 3.10
C TYR A 106 19.04 4.08 3.52
N LYS A 107 19.19 3.93 4.82
CA LYS A 107 19.92 2.78 5.34
C LYS A 107 19.04 1.55 5.23
N LYS A 108 19.67 0.42 5.01
CA LYS A 108 18.94 -0.82 4.88
C LYS A 108 18.12 -1.14 6.12
N GLU A 109 18.64 -0.80 7.28
CA GLU A 109 17.93 -1.07 8.52
C GLU A 109 16.67 -0.24 8.66
N ASP A 110 16.50 0.83 7.88
CA ASP A 110 15.28 1.64 7.94
C ASP A 110 14.16 1.06 7.10
N VAL A 111 14.49 0.41 6.01
CA VAL A 111 13.48 -0.04 5.05
C VAL A 111 13.55 -1.53 4.77
N ALA A 112 14.73 -2.00 4.43
CA ALA A 112 14.91 -3.33 3.88
C ALA A 112 14.55 -4.48 4.82
N PRO A 113 14.85 -4.40 6.12
CA PRO A 113 14.67 -5.59 6.95
C PRO A 113 13.26 -6.07 7.02
N VAL A 114 12.30 -5.20 6.75
CA VAL A 114 10.93 -5.55 6.96
C VAL A 114 10.36 -6.34 5.82
N TRP A 115 10.29 -5.74 4.67
CA TRP A 115 9.67 -6.35 3.53
C TRP A 115 10.65 -6.65 2.52
N GLY A 116 11.69 -5.98 2.72
CA GLY A 116 12.66 -6.01 1.77
C GLY A 116 12.20 -5.35 0.54
N LEU A 117 13.01 -5.45 -0.38
CA LEU A 117 12.83 -4.82 -1.64
C LEU A 117 12.16 -5.76 -2.60
N ARG A 118 11.52 -6.81 -2.06
CA ARG A 118 10.87 -7.81 -2.88
C ARG A 118 9.49 -7.39 -3.33
N HIS A 119 8.87 -6.52 -2.53
CA HIS A 119 7.47 -6.17 -2.75
C HIS A 119 7.39 -4.82 -3.42
N ILE A 120 7.62 -4.83 -4.71
CA ILE A 120 7.66 -3.64 -5.54
C ILE A 120 6.80 -3.89 -6.76
N VAL A 121 5.96 -2.93 -7.11
CA VAL A 121 5.21 -2.96 -8.36
C VAL A 121 5.69 -1.80 -9.21
N ARG A 122 6.11 -2.09 -10.41
CA ARG A 122 6.66 -1.09 -11.31
C ARG A 122 5.56 -0.44 -12.13
N LYS A 123 5.75 0.82 -12.41
CA LYS A 123 4.87 1.55 -13.32
C LYS A 123 5.39 1.38 -14.74
N PRO A 124 4.54 1.32 -15.74
CA PRO A 124 3.07 1.39 -15.67
C PRO A 124 2.48 0.14 -15.04
N ILE A 125 1.31 0.31 -14.42
CA ILE A 125 0.71 -0.76 -13.62
C ILE A 125 0.22 -1.89 -14.52
N ASP A 126 0.66 -3.09 -14.20
CA ASP A 126 0.23 -4.32 -14.87
C ASP A 126 -0.79 -5.01 -13.96
N ASN A 127 -1.98 -5.27 -14.48
CA ASN A 127 -3.06 -5.87 -13.70
C ASN A 127 -2.64 -7.17 -13.03
N SER A 128 -2.04 -8.06 -13.81
CA SER A 128 -1.65 -9.38 -13.30
C SER A 128 -0.63 -9.27 -12.19
N LYS A 129 0.35 -8.40 -12.37
CA LYS A 129 1.39 -8.23 -11.37
C LYS A 129 0.84 -7.63 -10.09
N LEU A 130 -0.04 -6.63 -10.22
CA LEU A 130 -0.66 -6.01 -9.07
C LEU A 130 -1.48 -7.03 -8.28
N LEU A 131 -2.31 -7.79 -8.97
CA LEU A 131 -3.16 -8.78 -8.31
C LEU A 131 -2.35 -9.90 -7.69
N GLU A 132 -1.25 -10.27 -8.32
CA GLU A 132 -0.35 -11.27 -7.76
C GLU A 132 0.20 -10.80 -6.43
N GLU A 133 0.65 -9.55 -6.36
CA GLU A 133 1.18 -9.00 -5.11
C GLU A 133 0.13 -8.96 -4.01
N VAL A 134 -1.09 -8.54 -4.36
CA VAL A 134 -2.16 -8.51 -3.38
C VAL A 134 -2.45 -9.92 -2.86
N SER A 135 -2.47 -10.91 -3.75
CA SER A 135 -2.73 -12.29 -3.37
C SER A 135 -1.66 -12.81 -2.41
N ILE A 136 -0.40 -12.51 -2.71
CA ILE A 136 0.70 -12.92 -1.84
C ILE A 136 0.54 -12.28 -0.46
N MET A 137 0.23 -10.99 -0.42
CA MET A 137 0.08 -10.30 0.85
C MET A 137 -1.11 -10.80 1.63
N ALA A 138 -2.20 -11.14 0.95
CA ALA A 138 -3.40 -11.61 1.62
C ALA A 138 -3.21 -12.97 2.25
N THR A 139 -2.32 -13.80 1.72
CA THR A 139 -2.11 -15.15 2.22
C THR A 139 -0.91 -15.27 3.15
N THR A 140 -0.05 -14.26 3.19
CA THR A 140 1.14 -14.31 4.02
C THR A 140 0.76 -14.00 5.46
N ALA A 141 1.22 -14.82 6.37
CA ALA A 141 0.99 -14.57 7.78
C ALA A 141 1.72 -13.31 8.21
N GLY A 142 1.06 -12.49 8.92
CA GLY A 142 1.43 -11.16 9.34
C GLY A 142 2.83 -10.80 9.64
#